data_5064f396ba42291c6037f607d9fe35de
#
_entry.id   5064f396ba42291c6037f607d9fe35de
#
_cell.length_a   1.000
_cell.length_b   1.000
_cell.length_c   1.000
_cell.angle_alpha   90.00
_cell.angle_beta   90.00
_cell.angle_gamma   90.00
#
_symmetry.space_group_name_H-M   'P 1'
#
loop_
_entity.id
_entity.type
_entity.pdbx_description
1 polymer ?
#
loop_
_entity_poly.entity_id
_entity_poly.type
_entity_poly.pdbx_seq_one_letter_code
_entity_poly.pdbx_strand_id
1 'polypeptide(L)'
;MRAIILVAGRGERMAFEDDRRPKVMIEFGGKTLLRRHIEILRYCGVDELVVAVGYRAEMIEDELAACGAAGWAEVVVNQDFNQGSIVTLWTVREQIERGGDVVLMDGDVLYDHRIYERLLASSHDNCFLLDRDFEQGDEPTKLCVRDGVLVEFRKEVDVSFDFWGESVGFFRLGEDVARRMVPAARRYLDAGERCELYDAALRDILLGDPPGNFGFEDITGLPWTEIDFREDVERGRNEVLPQLMPLPYDPRAVA
;
A
#
# COMPACT_ATOMS: atom_id res chain seq x y z
N MET A 1 7.97 10.20 -10.32
CA MET A 1 6.89 9.41 -9.66
C MET A 1 6.97 9.58 -8.16
N ARG A 2 5.85 9.75 -7.49
CA ARG A 2 5.75 9.90 -6.03
C ARG A 2 5.17 8.64 -5.41
N ALA A 3 5.82 8.07 -4.37
CA ALA A 3 5.25 7.03 -3.54
C ALA A 3 4.62 7.66 -2.28
N ILE A 4 3.44 7.21 -1.90
CA ILE A 4 2.73 7.61 -0.67
C ILE A 4 2.46 6.34 0.13
N ILE A 5 3.08 6.22 1.30
CA ILE A 5 2.88 5.07 2.20
C ILE A 5 1.95 5.48 3.34
N LEU A 6 0.87 4.74 3.52
CA LEU A 6 -0.10 4.96 4.59
C LEU A 6 0.25 4.08 5.80
N VAL A 7 0.74 4.69 6.89
CA VAL A 7 1.21 4.00 8.10
C VAL A 7 0.73 4.68 9.39
N ALA A 8 -0.40 5.35 9.34
CA ALA A 8 -0.92 6.11 10.48
C ALA A 8 -1.58 5.22 11.55
N GLY A 9 -2.05 4.03 11.19
CA GLY A 9 -2.85 3.17 12.04
C GLY A 9 -2.13 2.57 13.25
N ARG A 10 -2.92 2.18 14.27
CA ARG A 10 -2.41 1.56 15.52
C ARG A 10 -2.12 0.07 15.39
N GLY A 11 -2.69 -0.62 14.38
CA GLY A 11 -2.58 -2.07 14.26
C GLY A 11 -3.22 -2.82 15.43
N GLU A 12 -4.44 -2.45 15.83
CA GLU A 12 -5.11 -2.94 17.06
C GLU A 12 -5.25 -4.48 17.11
N ARG A 13 -5.39 -5.15 15.97
CA ARG A 13 -5.47 -6.61 15.87
C ARG A 13 -4.16 -7.31 16.26
N MET A 14 -3.04 -6.57 16.24
CA MET A 14 -1.68 -7.04 16.54
C MET A 14 -1.25 -6.78 17.97
N ALA A 15 -2.14 -6.38 18.90
CA ALA A 15 -1.79 -5.99 20.25
C ALA A 15 -0.98 -7.10 20.97
N PHE A 16 0.32 -7.06 20.79
CA PHE A 16 1.27 -7.75 21.68
C PHE A 16 1.16 -7.07 23.05
N GLU A 17 1.01 -7.84 24.10
CA GLU A 17 0.82 -7.31 25.46
C GLU A 17 1.92 -6.33 25.90
N ASP A 18 3.11 -6.41 25.29
CA ASP A 18 4.30 -5.60 25.64
C ASP A 18 4.86 -4.72 24.50
N ASP A 19 4.37 -4.83 23.24
CA ASP A 19 4.97 -4.11 22.12
C ASP A 19 3.97 -3.21 21.39
N ARG A 20 4.02 -1.93 21.75
CA ARG A 20 3.15 -0.89 21.19
C ARG A 20 3.79 -0.19 19.98
N ARG A 21 4.43 -0.93 19.05
CA ARG A 21 5.02 -0.37 17.84
C ARG A 21 3.99 -0.24 16.71
N PRO A 22 4.14 0.75 15.82
CA PRO A 22 3.44 0.72 14.53
C PRO A 22 3.79 -0.56 13.75
N LYS A 23 2.84 -1.15 13.02
CA LYS A 23 3.07 -2.37 12.22
C LYS A 23 4.30 -2.26 11.30
N VAL A 24 4.47 -1.09 10.67
CA VAL A 24 5.59 -0.82 9.76
C VAL A 24 6.97 -0.91 10.43
N MET A 25 7.01 -0.90 11.77
CA MET A 25 8.23 -1.06 12.58
C MET A 25 8.52 -2.52 12.96
N ILE A 26 7.70 -3.48 12.54
CA ILE A 26 7.97 -4.91 12.75
C ILE A 26 9.18 -5.32 11.91
N GLU A 27 10.07 -6.12 12.54
CA GLU A 27 11.31 -6.54 11.94
C GLU A 27 11.23 -7.93 11.30
N PHE A 28 11.78 -8.02 10.10
CA PHE A 28 12.01 -9.24 9.36
C PHE A 28 13.47 -9.32 8.93
N GLY A 29 14.22 -10.27 9.48
CA GLY A 29 15.65 -10.42 9.19
C GLY A 29 16.49 -9.20 9.58
N GLY A 30 16.18 -8.56 10.70
CA GLY A 30 16.92 -7.40 11.21
C GLY A 30 16.63 -6.07 10.49
N LYS A 31 15.59 -6.00 9.66
CA LYS A 31 15.12 -4.78 9.01
C LYS A 31 13.64 -4.60 9.26
N THR A 32 13.21 -3.38 9.61
CA THR A 32 11.80 -3.01 9.70
C THR A 32 11.11 -3.09 8.34
N LEU A 33 9.78 -3.24 8.28
CA LEU A 33 9.04 -3.11 7.02
C LEU A 33 9.31 -1.75 6.38
N LEU A 34 9.32 -0.66 7.17
CA LEU A 34 9.61 0.68 6.66
C LEU A 34 10.98 0.74 5.96
N ARG A 35 12.03 0.17 6.58
CA ARG A 35 13.36 0.12 5.95
C ARG A 35 13.34 -0.66 4.64
N ARG A 36 12.61 -1.77 4.57
CA ARG A 36 12.46 -2.56 3.34
C ARG A 36 11.76 -1.76 2.25
N HIS A 37 10.67 -1.07 2.57
CA HIS A 37 10.01 -0.15 1.62
C HIS A 37 10.99 0.91 1.10
N ILE A 38 11.72 1.59 2.00
CA ILE A 38 12.68 2.63 1.64
C ILE A 38 13.76 2.09 0.68
N GLU A 39 14.34 0.93 0.98
CA GLU A 39 15.37 0.31 0.15
C GLU A 39 14.83 -0.05 -1.24
N ILE A 40 13.63 -0.64 -1.33
CA ILE A 40 12.99 -1.00 -2.59
C ILE A 40 12.63 0.25 -3.42
N LEU A 41 12.01 1.24 -2.79
CA LEU A 41 11.60 2.48 -3.47
C LEU A 41 12.80 3.25 -4.04
N ARG A 42 13.91 3.31 -3.29
CA ARG A 42 15.17 3.90 -3.79
C ARG A 42 15.75 3.11 -4.94
N TYR A 43 15.82 1.80 -4.80
CA TYR A 43 16.29 0.90 -5.86
C TYR A 43 15.47 1.10 -7.14
N CYS A 44 14.15 1.22 -7.03
CA CYS A 44 13.24 1.44 -8.16
C CYS A 44 13.24 2.89 -8.67
N GLY A 45 14.02 3.79 -8.10
CA GLY A 45 14.19 5.16 -8.59
C GLY A 45 12.99 6.07 -8.34
N VAL A 46 12.28 5.88 -7.23
CA VAL A 46 11.19 6.78 -6.81
C VAL A 46 11.76 8.16 -6.47
N ASP A 47 11.19 9.21 -7.06
CA ASP A 47 11.70 10.58 -6.93
C ASP A 47 11.33 11.20 -5.58
N GLU A 48 10.10 11.01 -5.13
CA GLU A 48 9.54 11.58 -3.91
C GLU A 48 8.88 10.51 -3.06
N LEU A 49 9.14 10.51 -1.76
CA LEU A 49 8.48 9.66 -0.79
C LEU A 49 7.64 10.53 0.16
N VAL A 50 6.38 10.16 0.34
CA VAL A 50 5.50 10.72 1.38
C VAL A 50 5.13 9.60 2.33
N VAL A 51 5.24 9.84 3.63
CA VAL A 51 4.87 8.88 4.66
C VAL A 51 3.79 9.49 5.55
N ALA A 52 2.57 8.97 5.43
CA ALA A 52 1.44 9.37 6.25
C ALA A 52 1.49 8.64 7.59
N VAL A 53 1.88 9.33 8.63
CA VAL A 53 2.08 8.79 9.99
C VAL A 53 0.94 9.20 10.93
N GLY A 54 0.85 8.55 12.08
CA GLY A 54 -0.13 8.90 13.11
C GLY A 54 0.27 8.32 14.45
N TYR A 55 -0.12 7.08 14.75
CA TYR A 55 0.25 6.42 15.97
C TYR A 55 1.78 6.27 16.07
N ARG A 56 2.36 6.82 17.16
CA ARG A 56 3.81 6.82 17.40
C ARG A 56 4.65 7.29 16.22
N ALA A 57 4.24 8.41 15.64
CA ALA A 57 4.91 9.02 14.50
C ALA A 57 6.43 9.20 14.73
N GLU A 58 6.83 9.52 15.96
CA GLU A 58 8.21 9.69 16.37
C GLU A 58 9.10 8.46 16.07
N MET A 59 8.57 7.25 16.24
CA MET A 59 9.33 6.03 15.93
C MET A 59 9.57 5.86 14.43
N ILE A 60 8.63 6.29 13.62
CA ILE A 60 8.73 6.25 12.15
C ILE A 60 9.73 7.30 11.68
N GLU A 61 9.69 8.51 12.24
CA GLU A 61 10.63 9.59 11.93
C GLU A 61 12.08 9.19 12.31
N ASP A 62 12.26 8.56 13.47
CA ASP A 62 13.56 8.05 13.91
C ASP A 62 14.12 6.99 12.93
N GLU A 63 13.27 6.06 12.48
CA GLU A 63 13.67 5.03 11.49
C GLU A 63 13.96 5.64 10.12
N LEU A 64 13.18 6.63 9.67
CA LEU A 64 13.47 7.37 8.43
C LEU A 64 14.85 8.05 8.51
N ALA A 65 15.17 8.65 9.65
CA ALA A 65 16.49 9.25 9.87
C ALA A 65 17.60 8.18 9.89
N ALA A 66 17.38 7.06 10.58
CA ALA A 66 18.33 5.94 10.64
C ALA A 66 18.58 5.28 9.28
N CYS A 67 17.58 5.32 8.38
CA CYS A 67 17.70 4.86 6.97
C CYS A 67 18.32 5.93 6.05
N GLY A 68 18.68 7.11 6.56
CA GLY A 68 19.14 8.23 5.74
C GLY A 68 18.04 8.78 4.81
N ALA A 69 16.76 8.61 5.17
CA ALA A 69 15.64 9.02 4.34
C ALA A 69 15.04 10.37 4.75
N ALA A 70 15.47 10.99 5.87
CA ALA A 70 14.90 12.23 6.40
C ALA A 70 14.92 13.41 5.42
N GLY A 71 15.86 13.46 4.46
CA GLY A 71 15.90 14.51 3.42
C GLY A 71 15.15 14.16 2.14
N TRP A 72 14.65 12.93 2.02
CA TRP A 72 13.92 12.44 0.86
C TRP A 72 12.44 12.18 1.16
N ALA A 73 12.13 11.73 2.38
CA ALA A 73 10.78 11.45 2.83
C ALA A 73 10.14 12.68 3.44
N GLU A 74 8.97 13.06 2.94
CA GLU A 74 8.08 14.02 3.57
C GLU A 74 7.14 13.30 4.53
N VAL A 75 7.18 13.67 5.81
CA VAL A 75 6.28 13.09 6.83
C VAL A 75 5.05 13.96 6.96
N VAL A 76 3.87 13.35 6.87
CA VAL A 76 2.57 14.01 7.03
C VAL A 76 1.80 13.35 8.16
N VAL A 77 1.46 14.13 9.21
CA VAL A 77 0.89 13.58 10.44
C VAL A 77 -0.65 13.60 10.38
N ASN A 78 -1.26 12.42 10.45
CA ASN A 78 -2.68 12.26 10.68
C ASN A 78 -2.99 12.31 12.18
N GLN A 79 -3.59 13.40 12.66
CA GLN A 79 -3.98 13.56 14.07
C GLN A 79 -5.20 12.68 14.43
N ASP A 80 -6.00 12.31 13.44
CA ASP A 80 -7.23 11.51 13.58
C ASP A 80 -6.99 10.02 13.26
N PHE A 81 -5.78 9.50 13.51
CA PHE A 81 -5.35 8.15 13.14
C PHE A 81 -6.17 6.99 13.76
N ASN A 82 -7.04 7.28 14.73
CA ASN A 82 -7.98 6.31 15.29
C ASN A 82 -9.22 6.09 14.41
N GLN A 83 -9.31 6.78 13.28
CA GLN A 83 -10.38 6.65 12.29
C GLN A 83 -9.92 5.76 11.13
N GLY A 84 -10.79 5.60 10.12
CA GLY A 84 -10.47 4.80 8.94
C GLY A 84 -9.34 5.40 8.08
N SER A 85 -8.76 4.56 7.23
CA SER A 85 -7.67 4.97 6.33
C SER A 85 -8.09 6.04 5.31
N ILE A 86 -9.40 6.24 5.10
CA ILE A 86 -9.92 7.37 4.31
C ILE A 86 -9.49 8.73 4.87
N VAL A 87 -9.35 8.85 6.20
CA VAL A 87 -8.87 10.06 6.87
C VAL A 87 -7.36 10.23 6.66
N THR A 88 -6.62 9.12 6.63
CA THR A 88 -5.19 9.15 6.32
C THR A 88 -4.95 9.59 4.88
N LEU A 89 -5.74 9.07 3.92
CA LEU A 89 -5.72 9.53 2.53
C LEU A 89 -6.01 11.03 2.43
N TRP A 90 -7.04 11.51 3.12
CA TRP A 90 -7.37 12.95 3.15
C TRP A 90 -6.25 13.80 3.72
N THR A 91 -5.50 13.28 4.68
CA THR A 91 -4.39 14.00 5.31
C THR A 91 -3.28 14.32 4.29
N VAL A 92 -3.04 13.43 3.33
CA VAL A 92 -2.03 13.60 2.25
C VAL A 92 -2.58 14.24 0.96
N ARG A 93 -3.78 14.84 0.99
CA ARG A 93 -4.41 15.45 -0.20
C ARG A 93 -3.54 16.47 -0.90
N GLU A 94 -2.83 17.32 -0.14
CA GLU A 94 -1.95 18.36 -0.71
C GLU A 94 -0.80 17.74 -1.51
N GLN A 95 -0.27 16.61 -1.04
CA GLN A 95 0.78 15.86 -1.71
C GLN A 95 0.26 15.23 -3.01
N ILE A 96 -0.98 14.71 -2.99
CA ILE A 96 -1.64 14.17 -4.19
C ILE A 96 -1.93 15.27 -5.20
N GLU A 97 -2.42 16.44 -4.74
CA GLU A 97 -2.79 17.57 -5.61
C GLU A 97 -1.60 18.26 -6.28
N ARG A 98 -0.35 18.00 -5.87
CA ARG A 98 0.85 18.49 -6.56
C ARG A 98 0.96 18.00 -8.00
N GLY A 99 0.20 16.97 -8.37
CA GLY A 99 0.20 16.35 -9.70
C GLY A 99 1.30 15.31 -9.89
N GLY A 100 1.30 14.74 -11.09
CA GLY A 100 2.14 13.61 -11.45
C GLY A 100 1.58 12.27 -10.96
N ASP A 101 2.17 11.17 -11.46
CA ASP A 101 1.77 9.82 -11.08
C ASP A 101 2.12 9.52 -9.63
N VAL A 102 1.23 8.80 -8.97
CA VAL A 102 1.35 8.38 -7.58
C VAL A 102 1.33 6.86 -7.47
N VAL A 103 2.20 6.29 -6.65
CA VAL A 103 2.00 4.95 -6.11
C VAL A 103 1.52 5.08 -4.68
N LEU A 104 0.26 4.70 -4.45
CA LEU A 104 -0.33 4.62 -3.12
C LEU A 104 -0.07 3.23 -2.56
N MET A 105 0.40 3.13 -1.31
CA MET A 105 0.88 1.89 -0.72
C MET A 105 0.43 1.73 0.73
N ASP A 106 0.01 0.52 1.08
CA ASP A 106 -0.07 0.09 2.46
C ASP A 106 1.33 -0.22 3.01
N GLY A 107 1.57 0.13 4.27
CA GLY A 107 2.91 0.00 4.85
C GLY A 107 3.14 -1.29 5.62
N ASP A 108 2.13 -2.13 5.79
CA ASP A 108 2.18 -3.38 6.55
C ASP A 108 2.39 -4.62 5.70
N VAL A 109 2.94 -4.46 4.50
CA VAL A 109 3.22 -5.55 3.55
C VAL A 109 4.69 -5.91 3.55
N LEU A 110 5.01 -7.20 3.78
CA LEU A 110 6.31 -7.80 3.50
C LEU A 110 6.29 -8.37 2.09
N TYR A 111 7.17 -7.93 1.20
CA TYR A 111 7.12 -8.32 -0.21
C TYR A 111 8.48 -8.36 -0.89
N ASP A 112 8.53 -9.11 -1.99
CA ASP A 112 9.68 -9.15 -2.90
C ASP A 112 9.70 -7.90 -3.81
N HIS A 113 10.87 -7.31 -4.03
CA HIS A 113 11.03 -6.09 -4.83
C HIS A 113 10.50 -6.21 -6.26
N ARG A 114 10.48 -7.43 -6.84
CA ARG A 114 9.94 -7.69 -8.18
C ARG A 114 8.44 -7.38 -8.29
N ILE A 115 7.71 -7.39 -7.17
CA ILE A 115 6.30 -6.99 -7.12
C ILE A 115 6.18 -5.50 -7.45
N TYR A 116 7.01 -4.66 -6.82
CA TYR A 116 7.01 -3.22 -7.09
C TYR A 116 7.54 -2.91 -8.50
N GLU A 117 8.60 -3.61 -8.95
CA GLU A 117 9.11 -3.50 -10.32
C GLU A 117 8.02 -3.82 -11.35
N ARG A 118 7.21 -4.86 -11.12
CA ARG A 118 6.09 -5.25 -12.00
C ARG A 118 5.04 -4.15 -12.08
N LEU A 119 4.69 -3.54 -10.94
CA LEU A 119 3.77 -2.40 -10.90
C LEU A 119 4.28 -1.21 -11.74
N LEU A 120 5.57 -0.89 -11.61
CA LEU A 120 6.18 0.21 -12.36
C LEU A 120 6.31 -0.07 -13.86
N ALA A 121 6.56 -1.33 -14.23
CA ALA A 121 6.72 -1.76 -15.62
C ALA A 121 5.38 -1.96 -16.34
N SER A 122 4.25 -1.88 -15.64
CA SER A 122 2.92 -2.04 -16.23
C SER A 122 2.68 -1.03 -17.36
N SER A 123 2.02 -1.48 -18.40
CA SER A 123 1.56 -0.62 -19.50
C SER A 123 0.28 0.17 -19.15
N HIS A 124 -0.33 -0.12 -18.01
CA HIS A 124 -1.53 0.57 -17.53
C HIS A 124 -1.14 1.79 -16.69
N ASP A 125 -1.66 2.95 -17.01
CA ASP A 125 -1.43 4.18 -16.22
C ASP A 125 -2.03 4.05 -14.82
N ASN A 126 -3.17 3.34 -14.69
CA ASN A 126 -3.80 3.00 -13.43
C ASN A 126 -3.75 1.48 -13.28
N CYS A 127 -2.96 0.99 -12.31
CA CYS A 127 -2.64 -0.42 -12.20
C CYS A 127 -2.78 -0.92 -10.76
N PHE A 128 -3.46 -2.06 -10.62
CA PHE A 128 -3.52 -2.86 -9.40
C PHE A 128 -2.54 -4.04 -9.48
N LEU A 129 -2.19 -4.60 -8.34
CA LEU A 129 -1.50 -5.88 -8.24
C LEU A 129 -2.47 -6.94 -7.75
N LEU A 130 -2.48 -8.08 -8.42
CA LEU A 130 -3.42 -9.17 -8.18
C LEU A 130 -2.65 -10.48 -7.96
N ASP A 131 -2.87 -11.12 -6.82
CA ASP A 131 -2.37 -12.47 -6.54
C ASP A 131 -3.53 -13.47 -6.59
N ARG A 132 -3.35 -14.56 -7.34
CA ARG A 132 -4.33 -15.64 -7.46
C ARG A 132 -4.04 -16.83 -6.55
N ASP A 133 -2.86 -16.85 -5.92
CA ASP A 133 -2.44 -17.86 -4.95
C ASP A 133 -2.61 -17.32 -3.53
N PHE A 134 -3.85 -17.17 -3.11
CA PHE A 134 -4.24 -16.60 -1.82
C PHE A 134 -5.02 -17.62 -0.97
N GLU A 135 -4.99 -17.46 0.34
CA GLU A 135 -5.84 -18.23 1.23
C GLU A 135 -7.30 -17.77 1.10
N GLN A 136 -8.20 -18.74 0.87
CA GLN A 136 -9.63 -18.41 0.74
C GLN A 136 -10.19 -17.97 2.09
N GLY A 137 -10.86 -16.81 2.13
CA GLY A 137 -11.46 -16.24 3.33
C GLY A 137 -12.29 -14.98 3.02
N ASP A 138 -12.78 -14.36 4.07
CA ASP A 138 -13.55 -13.11 4.00
C ASP A 138 -12.64 -11.86 4.21
N GLU A 139 -11.40 -12.05 4.68
CA GLU A 139 -10.44 -10.98 4.95
C GLU A 139 -9.82 -10.37 3.68
N PRO A 140 -9.43 -11.14 2.63
CA PRO A 140 -8.79 -10.57 1.46
C PRO A 140 -9.65 -9.55 0.72
N THR A 141 -9.07 -8.41 0.38
CA THR A 141 -9.70 -7.46 -0.55
C THR A 141 -9.58 -8.00 -1.97
N LYS A 142 -10.72 -8.36 -2.54
CA LYS A 142 -10.82 -9.05 -3.83
C LYS A 142 -10.79 -8.08 -4.99
N LEU A 143 -9.93 -8.35 -5.96
CA LEU A 143 -9.95 -7.77 -7.30
C LEU A 143 -10.64 -8.75 -8.25
N CYS A 144 -11.84 -8.41 -8.73
CA CYS A 144 -12.62 -9.28 -9.61
C CYS A 144 -12.45 -8.87 -11.06
N VAL A 145 -12.18 -9.85 -11.91
CA VAL A 145 -11.95 -9.66 -13.35
C VAL A 145 -13.05 -10.36 -14.14
N ARG A 146 -13.61 -9.67 -15.15
CA ARG A 146 -14.53 -10.21 -16.14
C ARG A 146 -14.17 -9.67 -17.51
N ASP A 147 -14.10 -10.57 -18.51
CA ASP A 147 -13.70 -10.21 -19.88
C ASP A 147 -12.35 -9.46 -19.94
N GLY A 148 -11.42 -9.79 -19.04
CA GLY A 148 -10.10 -9.16 -18.94
C GLY A 148 -10.06 -7.78 -18.31
N VAL A 149 -11.17 -7.27 -17.78
CA VAL A 149 -11.25 -5.96 -17.11
C VAL A 149 -11.64 -6.10 -15.64
N LEU A 150 -11.14 -5.18 -14.80
CA LEU A 150 -11.55 -5.08 -13.40
C LEU A 150 -13.01 -4.62 -13.32
N VAL A 151 -13.83 -5.37 -12.57
CA VAL A 151 -15.26 -5.12 -12.42
C VAL A 151 -15.68 -4.91 -10.96
N GLU A 152 -14.81 -5.23 -10.00
CA GLU A 152 -15.07 -5.02 -8.58
C GLU A 152 -13.77 -5.01 -7.78
N PHE A 153 -13.77 -4.23 -6.70
CA PHE A 153 -12.68 -4.12 -5.73
C PHE A 153 -13.25 -3.95 -4.33
N ARG A 154 -13.42 -5.06 -3.59
CA ARG A 154 -13.91 -5.09 -2.20
C ARG A 154 -13.83 -6.49 -1.59
N LYS A 155 -14.00 -6.59 -0.27
CA LYS A 155 -13.97 -7.87 0.46
C LYS A 155 -15.18 -8.74 0.12
N GLU A 156 -16.40 -8.20 0.21
CA GLU A 156 -17.63 -8.93 -0.10
C GLU A 156 -18.11 -8.61 -1.53
N VAL A 157 -18.25 -9.62 -2.36
CA VAL A 157 -18.56 -9.46 -3.80
C VAL A 157 -19.89 -10.10 -4.12
N ASP A 158 -20.74 -9.33 -4.83
CA ASP A 158 -22.09 -9.72 -5.27
C ASP A 158 -22.29 -9.59 -6.79
N VAL A 159 -21.21 -9.38 -7.54
CA VAL A 159 -21.21 -9.30 -8.99
C VAL A 159 -20.66 -10.58 -9.63
N SER A 160 -21.03 -10.84 -10.90
CA SER A 160 -20.44 -11.95 -11.64
C SER A 160 -19.05 -11.58 -12.16
N PHE A 161 -18.11 -12.52 -12.11
CA PHE A 161 -16.74 -12.39 -12.58
C PHE A 161 -16.22 -13.72 -13.13
N ASP A 162 -15.15 -13.69 -13.91
CA ASP A 162 -14.49 -14.88 -14.44
C ASP A 162 -13.54 -15.47 -13.40
N PHE A 163 -12.75 -14.59 -12.77
CA PHE A 163 -11.86 -14.93 -11.66
C PHE A 163 -11.61 -13.72 -10.77
N TRP A 164 -11.03 -13.95 -9.64
CA TRP A 164 -10.55 -12.92 -8.73
C TRP A 164 -9.17 -13.27 -8.15
N GLY A 165 -8.51 -12.28 -7.61
CA GLY A 165 -7.30 -12.41 -6.83
C GLY A 165 -7.28 -11.42 -5.69
N GLU A 166 -6.36 -11.61 -4.76
CA GLU A 166 -6.13 -10.72 -3.64
C GLU A 166 -5.36 -9.47 -4.08
N SER A 167 -5.77 -8.31 -3.60
CA SER A 167 -5.05 -7.06 -3.76
C SER A 167 -3.89 -6.96 -2.78
N VAL A 168 -2.72 -6.55 -3.25
CA VAL A 168 -1.52 -6.36 -2.41
C VAL A 168 -1.55 -5.04 -1.62
N GLY A 169 -2.50 -4.13 -1.92
CA GLY A 169 -2.51 -2.81 -1.29
C GLY A 169 -1.53 -1.81 -1.93
N PHE A 170 -1.04 -2.08 -3.15
CA PHE A 170 -0.20 -1.17 -3.92
C PHE A 170 -0.87 -0.79 -5.23
N PHE A 171 -1.03 0.53 -5.46
CA PHE A 171 -1.78 1.07 -6.59
C PHE A 171 -0.96 2.12 -7.32
N ARG A 172 -0.65 1.88 -8.59
CA ARG A 172 -0.15 2.95 -9.46
C ARG A 172 -1.34 3.71 -10.01
N LEU A 173 -1.36 5.01 -9.82
CA LEU A 173 -2.42 5.91 -10.23
C LEU A 173 -1.82 7.03 -11.08
N GLY A 174 -2.23 7.13 -12.32
CA GLY A 174 -1.93 8.27 -13.17
C GLY A 174 -2.48 9.56 -12.57
N GLU A 175 -1.93 10.71 -12.95
CA GLU A 175 -2.24 12.00 -12.34
C GLU A 175 -3.73 12.29 -12.24
N ASP A 176 -4.52 11.98 -13.27
CA ASP A 176 -5.97 12.23 -13.28
C ASP A 176 -6.69 11.43 -12.19
N VAL A 177 -6.44 10.13 -12.12
CA VAL A 177 -7.06 9.24 -11.12
C VAL A 177 -6.57 9.61 -9.71
N ALA A 178 -5.27 9.87 -9.55
CA ALA A 178 -4.72 10.28 -8.26
C ALA A 178 -5.42 11.55 -7.73
N ARG A 179 -5.59 12.56 -8.57
CA ARG A 179 -6.31 13.80 -8.18
C ARG A 179 -7.76 13.54 -7.81
N ARG A 180 -8.45 12.62 -8.49
CA ARG A 180 -9.85 12.26 -8.18
C ARG A 180 -10.01 11.53 -6.84
N MET A 181 -8.95 10.93 -6.30
CA MET A 181 -8.97 10.36 -4.96
C MET A 181 -9.32 11.40 -3.88
N VAL A 182 -8.87 12.65 -4.05
CA VAL A 182 -9.13 13.72 -3.07
C VAL A 182 -10.61 14.08 -2.95
N PRO A 183 -11.35 14.44 -4.02
CA PRO A 183 -12.78 14.68 -3.91
C PRO A 183 -13.57 13.41 -3.58
N ALA A 184 -13.10 12.21 -3.96
CA ALA A 184 -13.72 10.95 -3.56
C ALA A 184 -13.66 10.77 -2.04
N ALA A 185 -12.47 10.90 -1.42
CA ALA A 185 -12.32 10.86 0.03
C ALA A 185 -13.16 11.93 0.73
N ARG A 186 -13.22 13.14 0.18
CA ARG A 186 -14.02 14.24 0.73
C ARG A 186 -15.50 13.88 0.87
N ARG A 187 -16.10 13.16 -0.11
CA ARG A 187 -17.49 12.74 -0.05
C ARG A 187 -17.78 11.87 1.18
N TYR A 188 -16.90 10.92 1.48
CA TYR A 188 -17.03 10.07 2.69
C TYR A 188 -16.94 10.89 3.97
N LEU A 189 -15.98 11.83 4.04
CA LEU A 189 -15.84 12.67 5.22
C LEU A 189 -17.05 13.60 5.43
N ASP A 190 -17.58 14.18 4.37
CA ASP A 190 -18.76 15.04 4.43
C ASP A 190 -20.04 14.26 4.77
N ALA A 191 -20.11 12.95 4.42
CA ALA A 191 -21.17 12.04 4.84
C ALA A 191 -21.02 11.55 6.30
N GLY A 192 -19.90 11.86 6.96
CA GLY A 192 -19.59 11.37 8.31
C GLY A 192 -19.03 9.94 8.36
N GLU A 193 -18.72 9.35 7.21
CA GLU A 193 -18.21 7.97 7.05
C GLU A 193 -16.69 7.91 7.26
N ARG A 194 -16.25 8.41 8.40
CA ARG A 194 -14.82 8.58 8.72
C ARG A 194 -14.10 7.27 9.09
N CYS A 195 -14.85 6.19 9.30
CA CYS A 195 -14.28 4.86 9.59
C CYS A 195 -14.04 4.01 8.34
N GLU A 196 -14.37 4.54 7.16
CA GLU A 196 -14.16 3.84 5.90
C GLU A 196 -12.67 3.69 5.55
N LEU A 197 -12.39 2.69 4.71
CA LEU A 197 -11.09 2.50 4.10
C LEU A 197 -10.94 3.39 2.86
N TYR A 198 -9.72 3.78 2.54
CA TYR A 198 -9.45 4.54 1.31
C TYR A 198 -9.77 3.74 0.04
N ASP A 199 -9.79 2.42 0.15
CA ASP A 199 -10.23 1.49 -0.90
C ASP A 199 -11.60 1.84 -1.45
N ALA A 200 -12.53 2.29 -0.57
CA ALA A 200 -13.87 2.70 -0.99
C ALA A 200 -13.84 3.87 -1.99
N ALA A 201 -12.96 4.85 -1.77
CA ALA A 201 -12.80 5.97 -2.69
C ALA A 201 -12.18 5.52 -4.02
N LEU A 202 -11.20 4.61 -3.99
CA LEU A 202 -10.57 4.06 -5.19
C LEU A 202 -11.58 3.19 -5.98
N ARG A 203 -12.36 2.36 -5.26
CA ARG A 203 -13.43 1.56 -5.84
C ARG A 203 -14.49 2.42 -6.55
N ASP A 204 -14.92 3.51 -5.94
CA ASP A 204 -15.89 4.43 -6.54
C ASP A 204 -15.38 4.98 -7.88
N ILE A 205 -14.09 5.30 -7.95
CA ILE A 205 -13.46 5.79 -9.18
C ILE A 205 -13.37 4.66 -10.21
N LEU A 206 -12.92 3.46 -9.81
CA LEU A 206 -12.85 2.28 -10.68
C LEU A 206 -14.19 1.98 -11.34
N LEU A 207 -15.27 1.94 -10.53
CA LEU A 207 -16.61 1.60 -11.04
C LEU A 207 -17.28 2.74 -11.80
N GLY A 208 -16.87 3.97 -11.58
CA GLY A 208 -17.36 5.16 -12.29
C GLY A 208 -16.67 5.38 -13.64
N ASP A 209 -15.55 4.74 -13.87
CA ASP A 209 -14.74 4.93 -15.07
C ASP A 209 -15.14 3.97 -16.21
N PRO A 210 -14.80 4.31 -17.46
CA PRO A 210 -14.94 3.38 -18.58
C PRO A 210 -14.14 2.09 -18.34
N PRO A 211 -14.67 0.91 -18.72
CA PRO A 211 -13.93 -0.34 -18.65
C PRO A 211 -12.55 -0.23 -19.34
N GLY A 212 -11.50 -0.70 -18.68
CA GLY A 212 -10.13 -0.67 -19.18
C GLY A 212 -9.33 0.57 -18.81
N ASN A 213 -9.91 1.58 -18.13
CA ASN A 213 -9.13 2.69 -17.57
C ASN A 213 -8.21 2.24 -16.42
N PHE A 214 -8.56 1.15 -15.79
CA PHE A 214 -7.71 0.45 -14.81
C PHE A 214 -7.32 -0.92 -15.35
N GLY A 215 -6.06 -1.26 -15.15
CA GLY A 215 -5.54 -2.60 -15.42
C GLY A 215 -5.01 -3.26 -14.15
N PHE A 216 -4.47 -4.44 -14.33
CA PHE A 216 -3.83 -5.17 -13.25
C PHE A 216 -2.61 -5.93 -13.75
N GLU A 217 -1.67 -6.18 -12.85
CA GLU A 217 -0.56 -7.11 -13.07
C GLU A 217 -0.74 -8.31 -12.15
N ASP A 218 -0.68 -9.50 -12.73
CA ASP A 218 -0.74 -10.77 -12.00
C ASP A 218 0.65 -11.06 -11.39
N ILE A 219 0.73 -11.09 -10.07
CA ILE A 219 1.96 -11.32 -9.31
C ILE A 219 2.05 -12.72 -8.72
N THR A 220 1.12 -13.61 -9.07
CA THR A 220 1.02 -14.97 -8.54
C THR A 220 2.37 -15.68 -8.56
N GLY A 221 2.73 -16.24 -7.41
CA GLY A 221 4.00 -16.93 -7.19
C GLY A 221 5.17 -16.03 -6.78
N LEU A 222 5.00 -14.71 -6.68
CA LEU A 222 5.98 -13.85 -6.01
C LEU A 222 5.68 -13.81 -4.50
N PRO A 223 6.72 -13.93 -3.64
CA PRO A 223 6.50 -14.01 -2.20
C PRO A 223 6.11 -12.65 -1.60
N TRP A 224 5.01 -12.63 -0.87
CA TRP A 224 4.53 -11.48 -0.10
C TRP A 224 3.56 -11.92 1.00
N THR A 225 3.27 -11.05 1.95
CA THR A 225 2.20 -11.19 2.93
C THR A 225 1.87 -9.85 3.55
N GLU A 226 0.59 -9.56 3.75
CA GLU A 226 0.11 -8.50 4.64
C GLU A 226 0.28 -8.95 6.09
N ILE A 227 0.56 -8.00 6.98
CA ILE A 227 0.80 -8.26 8.40
C ILE A 227 -0.37 -7.70 9.21
N ASP A 228 -1.43 -8.48 9.35
CA ASP A 228 -2.65 -8.10 10.08
C ASP A 228 -2.73 -8.76 11.44
N PHE A 229 -2.27 -10.01 11.54
CA PHE A 229 -2.34 -10.83 12.74
C PHE A 229 -0.95 -11.33 13.16
N ARG A 230 -0.88 -11.91 14.34
CA ARG A 230 0.37 -12.48 14.87
C ARG A 230 0.89 -13.62 14.00
N GLU A 231 -0.03 -14.41 13.47
CA GLU A 231 0.24 -15.54 12.57
C GLU A 231 0.94 -15.06 11.29
N ASP A 232 0.59 -13.86 10.79
CA ASP A 232 1.24 -13.29 9.61
C ASP A 232 2.70 -12.93 9.86
N VAL A 233 3.04 -12.50 11.08
CA VAL A 233 4.44 -12.25 11.45
C VAL A 233 5.24 -13.55 11.44
N GLU A 234 4.65 -14.64 11.94
CA GLU A 234 5.30 -15.96 11.95
C GLU A 234 5.44 -16.50 10.51
N ARG A 235 4.39 -16.39 9.69
CA ARG A 235 4.41 -16.71 8.26
C ARG A 235 5.44 -15.86 7.53
N GLY A 236 5.42 -14.56 7.75
CA GLY A 236 6.38 -13.64 7.15
C GLY A 236 7.83 -14.01 7.45
N ARG A 237 8.15 -14.42 8.69
CA ARG A 237 9.50 -14.82 9.09
C ARG A 237 9.94 -16.18 8.56
N ASN A 238 9.04 -17.14 8.58
CA ASN A 238 9.38 -18.54 8.34
C ASN A 238 9.21 -18.95 6.88
N GLU A 239 8.30 -18.31 6.14
CA GLU A 239 7.92 -18.72 4.80
C GLU A 239 8.25 -17.64 3.76
N VAL A 240 7.84 -16.37 3.98
CA VAL A 240 8.02 -15.32 2.98
C VAL A 240 9.44 -14.80 2.94
N LEU A 241 9.99 -14.39 4.10
CA LEU A 241 11.33 -13.81 4.18
C LEU A 241 12.44 -14.67 3.54
N PRO A 242 12.47 -16.02 3.71
CA PRO A 242 13.47 -16.88 3.07
C PRO A 242 13.39 -16.92 1.54
N GLN A 243 12.26 -16.54 0.95
CA GLN A 243 12.01 -16.55 -0.50
C GLN A 243 12.27 -15.19 -1.15
N LEU A 244 12.41 -14.11 -0.35
CA LEU A 244 12.67 -12.78 -0.89
C LEU A 244 14.03 -12.74 -1.57
N MET A 245 14.05 -12.23 -2.78
CA MET A 245 15.30 -12.00 -3.50
C MET A 245 16.03 -10.79 -2.92
N PRO A 246 17.36 -10.88 -2.72
CA PRO A 246 18.15 -9.71 -2.38
C PRO A 246 17.97 -8.62 -3.45
N LEU A 247 17.92 -7.36 -3.03
CA LEU A 247 17.98 -6.25 -3.97
C LEU A 247 19.28 -6.37 -4.78
N PRO A 248 19.22 -6.21 -6.09
CA PRO A 248 20.41 -6.12 -6.90
C PRO A 248 21.33 -5.00 -6.38
N TYR A 249 22.65 -5.21 -6.41
CA TYR A 249 23.59 -4.22 -5.95
C TYR A 249 23.47 -2.95 -6.80
N ASP A 250 23.07 -1.84 -6.20
CA ASP A 250 23.13 -0.51 -6.83
C ASP A 250 24.38 0.23 -6.33
N PRO A 251 25.40 0.43 -7.19
CA PRO A 251 26.61 1.15 -6.81
C PRO A 251 26.35 2.63 -6.44
N ARG A 252 25.17 3.17 -6.78
CA ARG A 252 24.78 4.56 -6.46
C ARG A 252 24.20 4.71 -5.05
N ALA A 253 23.80 3.60 -4.41
CA ALA A 253 23.22 3.62 -3.05
C ALA A 253 24.28 3.80 -1.94
N VAL A 254 25.56 3.98 -2.27
CA VAL A 254 26.71 4.06 -1.34
C VAL A 254 27.35 5.45 -1.32
N ALA A 255 26.69 6.46 -1.87
CA ALA A 255 27.20 7.83 -1.91
C ALA A 255 26.44 8.75 -0.94
#